data_9ee7e7ec73210aad8081dd7c43abfed2
#
_entry.id   9ee7e7ec73210aad8081dd7c43abfed2
#
_cell.length_a   1.000
_cell.length_b   1.000
_cell.length_c   1.000
_cell.angle_alpha   90.00
_cell.angle_beta   90.00
_cell.angle_gamma   90.00
#
_symmetry.space_group_name_H-M   'P 1'
#
loop_
_entity.id
_entity.type
_entity.pdbx_description
1 polymer ?
#
loop_
_entity_poly.entity_id
_entity_poly.type
_entity_poly.pdbx_seq_one_letter_code
_entity_poly.pdbx_strand_id
1 'polypeptide(L)'
;MYTAPHQFEPLLPLDARMEPLLAKAHDLSRLATTLTGTHVPPELHRLLRSMNSYYSNRIEGQHTRPHEIDQALRQDFSKDAKLAARQRLAVAHIEAEEALEKRYSDANGAKALYAPDAVEDIHRELFSRLPPQDLVTPENEPIVPGQLRRRAVRVGEHVGPAFASVPVFLQRWASFYGHVRRGEAALVAMAAAHQRLSWIHPFIDGNGRVMRLHTHTLLSALGYSGGLWSPLRGFARSTDKYYALLADADSLRRGDLDGRGNLSEQALIAWIDYVLDTCLDQVTFMSGMLDFASMKARIEACLVFEARVEKSAGRQESLRGLHYLFLSGEDMTRGDFTTATTTPPTST
;
A
#
# COMPACT_ATOMS: atom_id res chain seq x y z
N MET A 1 30.77 5.74 -2.50
CA MET A 1 29.45 6.34 -2.84
C MET A 1 29.13 5.95 -4.26
N TYR A 2 27.93 5.46 -4.53
CA TYR A 2 27.51 4.96 -5.83
C TYR A 2 27.27 6.12 -6.81
N THR A 3 27.78 6.00 -8.05
CA THR A 3 27.71 7.05 -9.09
C THR A 3 27.29 6.51 -10.45
N ALA A 4 27.45 5.20 -10.69
CA ALA A 4 27.19 4.58 -11.97
C ALA A 4 26.00 3.59 -11.88
N PRO A 5 25.03 3.63 -12.81
CA PRO A 5 23.79 2.89 -12.73
C PRO A 5 23.93 1.37 -12.63
N HIS A 6 25.01 0.76 -13.13
CA HIS A 6 25.22 -0.67 -13.00
C HIS A 6 25.45 -1.12 -11.54
N GLN A 7 25.73 -0.17 -10.63
CA GLN A 7 26.06 -0.48 -9.24
C GLN A 7 24.85 -0.95 -8.40
N PHE A 8 23.62 -0.79 -8.88
CA PHE A 8 22.42 -1.33 -8.22
C PHE A 8 21.80 -2.54 -8.95
N GLU A 9 22.52 -3.13 -9.88
CA GLU A 9 22.12 -4.38 -10.55
C GLU A 9 22.47 -5.62 -9.71
N PRO A 10 21.67 -6.72 -9.82
CA PRO A 10 20.66 -6.96 -10.85
C PRO A 10 19.35 -6.21 -10.58
N LEU A 11 18.64 -5.85 -11.65
CA LEU A 11 17.29 -5.25 -11.55
C LEU A 11 16.19 -6.31 -11.47
N LEU A 12 16.46 -7.50 -12.01
CA LEU A 12 15.64 -8.71 -11.84
C LEU A 12 16.56 -9.91 -11.70
N PRO A 13 16.08 -11.00 -11.10
CA PRO A 13 16.78 -12.28 -11.13
C PRO A 13 16.98 -12.79 -12.57
N LEU A 14 17.94 -13.68 -12.76
CA LEU A 14 18.11 -14.42 -14.01
C LEU A 14 16.87 -15.26 -14.31
N ASP A 15 16.53 -15.41 -15.60
CA ASP A 15 15.32 -16.11 -16.04
C ASP A 15 15.20 -17.53 -15.44
N ALA A 16 16.31 -18.27 -15.36
CA ALA A 16 16.35 -19.60 -14.77
C ALA A 16 16.00 -19.64 -13.25
N ARG A 17 16.06 -18.50 -12.56
CA ARG A 17 15.75 -18.37 -11.14
C ARG A 17 14.39 -17.73 -10.88
N MET A 18 13.72 -17.27 -11.93
CA MET A 18 12.41 -16.60 -11.81
C MET A 18 11.25 -17.60 -11.76
N GLU A 19 11.41 -18.85 -12.19
CA GLU A 19 10.30 -19.81 -12.29
C GLU A 19 9.48 -19.95 -10.99
N PRO A 20 10.07 -20.13 -9.80
CA PRO A 20 9.29 -20.21 -8.56
C PRO A 20 8.53 -18.91 -8.25
N LEU A 21 9.12 -17.76 -8.56
CA LEU A 21 8.49 -16.44 -8.36
C LEU A 21 7.33 -16.23 -9.34
N LEU A 22 7.47 -16.66 -10.58
CA LEU A 22 6.41 -16.61 -11.59
C LEU A 22 5.24 -17.52 -11.23
N ALA A 23 5.50 -18.73 -10.70
CA ALA A 23 4.45 -19.63 -10.22
C ALA A 23 3.64 -18.98 -9.08
N LYS A 24 4.32 -18.36 -8.12
CA LYS A 24 3.69 -17.63 -7.01
C LYS A 24 2.92 -16.41 -7.52
N ALA A 25 3.47 -15.66 -8.47
CA ALA A 25 2.82 -14.52 -9.12
C ALA A 25 1.58 -14.95 -9.92
N HIS A 26 1.57 -16.16 -10.48
CA HIS A 26 0.39 -16.75 -11.14
C HIS A 26 -0.74 -16.98 -10.14
N ASP A 27 -0.45 -17.58 -8.99
CA ASP A 27 -1.46 -17.78 -7.94
C ASP A 27 -2.02 -16.45 -7.46
N LEU A 28 -1.16 -15.44 -7.26
CA LEU A 28 -1.58 -14.08 -6.91
C LEU A 28 -2.49 -13.47 -7.99
N SER A 29 -2.09 -13.55 -9.25
CA SER A 29 -2.88 -13.03 -10.39
C SER A 29 -4.27 -13.66 -10.43
N ARG A 30 -4.35 -14.98 -10.29
CA ARG A 30 -5.61 -15.73 -10.28
C ARG A 30 -6.53 -15.31 -9.13
N LEU A 31 -6.00 -15.23 -7.91
CA LEU A 31 -6.79 -14.81 -6.74
C LEU A 31 -7.21 -13.34 -6.82
N ALA A 32 -6.31 -12.46 -7.23
CA ALA A 32 -6.59 -11.04 -7.37
C ALA A 32 -7.69 -10.75 -8.40
N THR A 33 -7.69 -11.47 -9.51
CA THR A 33 -8.72 -11.33 -10.56
C THR A 33 -10.11 -11.68 -10.05
N THR A 34 -10.25 -12.64 -9.12
CA THR A 34 -11.57 -12.96 -8.54
C THR A 34 -12.11 -11.82 -7.67
N LEU A 35 -11.24 -11.02 -7.04
CA LEU A 35 -11.65 -9.88 -6.23
C LEU A 35 -12.01 -8.66 -7.07
N THR A 36 -11.27 -8.37 -8.14
CA THR A 36 -11.47 -7.16 -8.95
C THR A 36 -12.83 -7.13 -9.66
N GLY A 37 -13.47 -8.28 -9.86
CA GLY A 37 -14.84 -8.38 -10.38
C GLY A 37 -15.94 -8.14 -9.33
N THR A 38 -15.59 -7.98 -8.06
CA THR A 38 -16.57 -7.79 -6.99
C THR A 38 -16.99 -6.33 -6.91
N HIS A 39 -18.28 -6.06 -7.09
CA HIS A 39 -18.80 -4.73 -6.86
C HIS A 39 -18.87 -4.46 -5.36
N VAL A 40 -18.25 -3.36 -4.93
CA VAL A 40 -18.21 -2.95 -3.52
C VAL A 40 -18.63 -1.50 -3.36
N PRO A 41 -19.25 -1.12 -2.22
CA PRO A 41 -19.62 0.25 -1.95
C PRO A 41 -18.41 1.19 -1.90
N PRO A 42 -18.55 2.47 -2.32
CA PRO A 42 -17.48 3.47 -2.22
C PRO A 42 -16.92 3.66 -0.81
N GLU A 43 -17.73 3.43 0.22
CA GLU A 43 -17.36 3.50 1.63
C GLU A 43 -16.26 2.50 1.98
N LEU A 44 -16.28 1.31 1.36
CA LEU A 44 -15.23 0.31 1.57
C LEU A 44 -13.88 0.80 1.00
N HIS A 45 -13.87 1.41 -0.18
CA HIS A 45 -12.64 2.01 -0.72
C HIS A 45 -12.08 3.09 0.19
N ARG A 46 -12.95 3.94 0.75
CA ARG A 46 -12.54 4.99 1.72
C ARG A 46 -11.95 4.37 2.99
N LEU A 47 -12.59 3.32 3.53
CA LEU A 47 -12.07 2.59 4.69
C LEU A 47 -10.71 1.97 4.39
N LEU A 48 -10.54 1.34 3.22
CA LEU A 48 -9.28 0.70 2.83
C LEU A 48 -8.15 1.73 2.68
N ARG A 49 -8.40 2.91 2.11
CA ARG A 49 -7.42 4.01 2.06
C ARG A 49 -7.04 4.49 3.46
N SER A 50 -8.01 4.60 4.39
CA SER A 50 -7.72 4.93 5.79
C SER A 50 -6.83 3.88 6.44
N MET A 51 -7.08 2.59 6.19
CA MET A 51 -6.25 1.50 6.68
C MET A 51 -4.86 1.49 6.04
N ASN A 52 -4.75 1.76 4.74
CA ASN A 52 -3.47 1.89 4.04
C ASN A 52 -2.63 3.02 4.64
N SER A 53 -3.23 4.18 4.87
CA SER A 53 -2.58 5.30 5.54
C SER A 53 -2.09 4.92 6.94
N TYR A 54 -2.96 4.30 7.75
CA TYR A 54 -2.60 3.81 9.07
C TYR A 54 -1.37 2.90 9.04
N TYR A 55 -1.39 1.87 8.19
CA TYR A 55 -0.30 0.89 8.11
C TYR A 55 0.98 1.49 7.53
N SER A 56 0.90 2.32 6.49
CA SER A 56 2.06 2.97 5.90
C SER A 56 2.77 3.88 6.90
N ASN A 57 2.03 4.68 7.67
CA ASN A 57 2.59 5.55 8.69
C ASN A 57 3.12 4.76 9.91
N ARG A 58 2.46 3.65 10.27
CA ARG A 58 2.93 2.76 11.34
C ARG A 58 4.29 2.14 11.04
N ILE A 59 4.57 1.76 9.80
CA ILE A 59 5.89 1.26 9.37
C ILE A 59 6.97 2.31 9.65
N GLU A 60 6.66 3.60 9.46
CA GLU A 60 7.57 4.73 9.77
C GLU A 60 7.60 5.12 11.27
N GLY A 61 7.05 4.29 12.15
CA GLY A 61 6.98 4.59 13.58
C GLY A 61 5.97 5.67 13.96
N GLN A 62 5.14 6.12 13.04
CA GLN A 62 4.12 7.14 13.29
C GLN A 62 2.77 6.46 13.60
N HIS A 63 2.46 6.37 14.88
CA HIS A 63 1.23 5.72 15.34
C HIS A 63 0.10 6.76 15.46
N THR A 64 -0.84 6.71 14.51
CA THR A 64 -2.13 7.43 14.57
C THR A 64 -3.22 6.38 14.59
N ARG A 65 -4.04 6.35 15.64
CA ARG A 65 -5.07 5.31 15.78
C ARG A 65 -6.19 5.50 14.74
N PRO A 66 -6.90 4.43 14.30
CA PRO A 66 -7.96 4.56 13.30
C PRO A 66 -9.02 5.62 13.66
N HIS A 67 -9.47 5.69 14.91
CA HIS A 67 -10.44 6.71 15.34
C HIS A 67 -9.88 8.15 15.27
N GLU A 68 -8.57 8.35 15.48
CA GLU A 68 -7.91 9.65 15.35
C GLU A 68 -7.82 10.08 13.88
N ILE A 69 -7.70 9.10 12.96
CA ILE A 69 -7.78 9.34 11.51
C ILE A 69 -9.21 9.73 11.13
N ASP A 70 -10.22 9.04 11.65
CA ASP A 70 -11.63 9.36 11.41
C ASP A 70 -12.01 10.76 11.91
N GLN A 71 -11.49 11.17 13.08
CA GLN A 71 -11.64 12.54 13.58
C GLN A 71 -11.01 13.55 12.60
N ALA A 72 -9.77 13.30 12.16
CA ALA A 72 -9.07 14.18 11.24
C ALA A 72 -9.78 14.30 9.87
N LEU A 73 -10.37 13.23 9.35
CA LEU A 73 -11.19 13.26 8.13
C LEU A 73 -12.44 14.17 8.27
N ARG A 74 -12.90 14.38 9.51
CA ARG A 74 -13.97 15.33 9.84
C ARG A 74 -13.45 16.73 10.20
N GLN A 75 -12.16 17.01 9.94
CA GLN A 75 -11.46 18.25 10.30
C GLN A 75 -11.37 18.51 11.81
N ASP A 76 -11.54 17.49 12.64
CA ASP A 76 -11.37 17.55 14.09
C ASP A 76 -9.96 17.08 14.47
N PHE A 77 -9.01 18.02 14.45
CA PHE A 77 -7.62 17.76 14.76
C PHE A 77 -7.35 17.94 16.26
N SER A 78 -6.42 17.12 16.77
CA SER A 78 -5.98 17.18 18.15
C SER A 78 -5.39 18.54 18.51
N LYS A 79 -5.54 18.94 19.79
CA LYS A 79 -4.83 20.10 20.35
C LYS A 79 -3.35 19.83 20.61
N ASP A 80 -2.95 18.55 20.71
CA ASP A 80 -1.54 18.16 20.74
C ASP A 80 -0.92 18.32 19.37
N ALA A 81 0.08 19.18 19.26
CA ALA A 81 0.70 19.53 17.98
C ALA A 81 1.33 18.33 17.26
N LYS A 82 1.91 17.37 18.01
CA LYS A 82 2.53 16.17 17.42
C LYS A 82 1.47 15.20 16.89
N LEU A 83 0.37 15.03 17.62
CA LEU A 83 -0.73 14.20 17.15
C LEU A 83 -1.44 14.86 15.97
N ALA A 84 -1.68 16.17 16.01
CA ALA A 84 -2.27 16.91 14.90
C ALA A 84 -1.42 16.79 13.60
N ALA A 85 -0.11 16.89 13.71
CA ALA A 85 0.79 16.68 12.55
C ALA A 85 0.66 15.25 11.97
N ARG A 86 0.62 14.23 12.83
CA ARG A 86 0.39 12.83 12.39
C ARG A 86 -0.99 12.63 11.76
N GLN A 87 -2.02 13.28 12.31
CA GLN A 87 -3.37 13.25 11.77
C GLN A 87 -3.41 13.88 10.36
N ARG A 88 -2.79 15.06 10.18
CA ARG A 88 -2.68 15.72 8.85
C ARG A 88 -1.94 14.85 7.84
N LEU A 89 -0.83 14.23 8.25
CA LEU A 89 -0.09 13.31 7.39
C LEU A 89 -0.93 12.09 7.00
N ALA A 90 -1.74 11.55 7.92
CA ALA A 90 -2.62 10.44 7.62
C ALA A 90 -3.70 10.84 6.60
N VAL A 91 -4.33 12.01 6.74
CA VAL A 91 -5.29 12.54 5.76
C VAL A 91 -4.60 12.80 4.42
N ALA A 92 -3.43 13.43 4.42
CA ALA A 92 -2.66 13.68 3.22
C ALA A 92 -2.33 12.39 2.44
N HIS A 93 -2.03 11.30 3.14
CA HIS A 93 -1.79 9.99 2.51
C HIS A 93 -3.06 9.43 1.86
N ILE A 94 -4.23 9.51 2.53
CA ILE A 94 -5.53 9.05 2.02
C ILE A 94 -5.89 9.80 0.73
N GLU A 95 -5.78 11.12 0.77
CA GLU A 95 -6.10 11.97 -0.38
C GLU A 95 -5.10 11.81 -1.53
N ALA A 96 -3.81 11.60 -1.22
CA ALA A 96 -2.79 11.32 -2.21
C ALA A 96 -3.05 9.98 -2.90
N GLU A 97 -3.37 8.92 -2.15
CA GLU A 97 -3.71 7.60 -2.68
C GLU A 97 -4.90 7.69 -3.65
N GLU A 98 -5.98 8.37 -3.25
CA GLU A 98 -7.15 8.58 -4.11
C GLU A 98 -6.83 9.34 -5.41
N ALA A 99 -6.05 10.42 -5.30
CA ALA A 99 -5.65 11.22 -6.46
C ALA A 99 -4.77 10.42 -7.42
N LEU A 100 -3.85 9.62 -6.90
CA LEU A 100 -2.95 8.78 -7.70
C LEU A 100 -3.69 7.63 -8.37
N GLU A 101 -4.57 6.92 -7.67
CA GLU A 101 -5.43 5.88 -8.27
C GLU A 101 -6.23 6.43 -9.45
N LYS A 102 -6.83 7.61 -9.29
CA LYS A 102 -7.59 8.28 -10.35
C LYS A 102 -6.70 8.71 -11.52
N ARG A 103 -5.52 9.28 -11.23
CA ARG A 103 -4.57 9.77 -12.25
C ARG A 103 -4.02 8.67 -13.13
N TYR A 104 -3.74 7.51 -12.56
CA TYR A 104 -3.12 6.37 -13.23
C TYR A 104 -4.09 5.22 -13.56
N SER A 105 -5.39 5.52 -13.64
CA SER A 105 -6.44 4.51 -13.91
C SER A 105 -6.56 4.10 -15.38
N ASP A 106 -5.91 4.80 -16.31
CA ASP A 106 -5.98 4.50 -17.74
C ASP A 106 -5.05 3.35 -18.16
N ALA A 107 -5.20 2.89 -19.40
CA ALA A 107 -4.43 1.79 -19.96
C ALA A 107 -2.89 2.01 -20.00
N ASN A 108 -2.44 3.26 -19.88
CA ASN A 108 -1.04 3.64 -19.85
C ASN A 108 -0.52 3.90 -18.41
N GLY A 109 -1.40 3.93 -17.42
CA GLY A 109 -1.08 4.29 -16.04
C GLY A 109 0.05 3.47 -15.45
N ALA A 110 0.02 2.15 -15.62
CA ALA A 110 1.07 1.27 -15.15
C ALA A 110 2.45 1.57 -15.77
N LYS A 111 2.49 1.94 -17.06
CA LYS A 111 3.74 2.35 -17.73
C LYS A 111 4.20 3.72 -17.25
N ALA A 112 3.27 4.66 -17.10
CA ALA A 112 3.55 6.03 -16.67
C ALA A 112 4.13 6.07 -15.25
N LEU A 113 3.70 5.17 -14.37
CA LEU A 113 4.21 5.05 -13.00
C LEU A 113 5.70 4.71 -12.91
N TYR A 114 6.29 4.15 -13.96
CA TYR A 114 7.74 3.92 -14.01
C TYR A 114 8.55 5.13 -14.51
N ALA A 115 7.90 6.24 -14.88
CA ALA A 115 8.64 7.46 -15.24
C ALA A 115 9.26 8.11 -13.98
N PRO A 116 10.47 8.71 -14.07
CA PRO A 116 11.06 9.45 -12.97
C PRO A 116 10.12 10.54 -12.42
N ASP A 117 9.45 11.27 -13.32
CA ASP A 117 8.49 12.32 -12.97
C ASP A 117 7.31 11.78 -12.14
N ALA A 118 6.88 10.53 -12.38
CA ALA A 118 5.83 9.91 -11.57
C ALA A 118 6.27 9.67 -10.13
N VAL A 119 7.53 9.31 -9.90
CA VAL A 119 8.10 9.18 -8.54
C VAL A 119 8.12 10.52 -7.82
N GLU A 120 8.51 11.59 -8.52
CA GLU A 120 8.48 12.97 -8.00
C GLU A 120 7.05 13.44 -7.75
N ASP A 121 6.11 13.09 -8.65
CA ASP A 121 4.68 13.41 -8.51
C ASP A 121 4.05 12.73 -7.29
N ILE A 122 4.35 11.47 -7.03
CA ILE A 122 3.86 10.78 -5.83
C ILE A 122 4.34 11.50 -4.56
N HIS A 123 5.60 11.90 -4.51
CA HIS A 123 6.12 12.66 -3.38
C HIS A 123 5.43 14.04 -3.29
N ARG A 124 5.27 14.74 -4.39
CA ARG A 124 4.57 16.03 -4.45
C ARG A 124 3.12 15.88 -4.01
N GLU A 125 2.42 14.87 -4.49
CA GLU A 125 1.03 14.60 -4.18
C GLU A 125 0.80 14.36 -2.68
N LEU A 126 1.74 13.66 -2.01
CA LEU A 126 1.69 13.43 -0.56
C LEU A 126 1.98 14.72 0.24
N PHE A 127 3.11 15.37 -0.05
CA PHE A 127 3.64 16.42 0.81
C PHE A 127 3.03 17.81 0.55
N SER A 128 2.51 18.11 -0.65
CA SER A 128 1.87 19.41 -0.93
C SER A 128 0.56 19.63 -0.17
N ARG A 129 0.00 18.58 0.43
CA ARG A 129 -1.19 18.64 1.29
C ARG A 129 -0.89 19.03 2.74
N LEU A 130 0.38 19.06 3.09
CA LEU A 130 0.81 19.40 4.44
C LEU A 130 1.07 20.92 4.58
N PRO A 131 0.74 21.49 5.73
CA PRO A 131 1.08 22.89 5.99
C PRO A 131 2.60 23.06 6.21
N PRO A 132 3.14 24.26 6.01
CA PRO A 132 4.59 24.51 6.06
C PRO A 132 5.30 24.03 7.33
N GLN A 133 4.64 24.08 8.49
CA GLN A 133 5.21 23.61 9.76
C GLN A 133 5.42 22.08 9.82
N ASP A 134 4.75 21.31 8.96
CA ASP A 134 4.89 19.86 8.90
C ASP A 134 5.83 19.42 7.75
N LEU A 135 6.33 20.37 6.96
CA LEU A 135 7.26 20.13 5.86
C LEU A 135 8.71 20.26 6.30
N VAL A 136 9.04 19.58 7.41
CA VAL A 136 10.40 19.55 7.96
C VAL A 136 10.78 18.14 8.38
N THR A 137 12.05 17.78 8.18
CA THR A 137 12.61 16.52 8.70
C THR A 137 12.80 16.61 10.22
N PRO A 138 13.07 15.48 10.91
CA PRO A 138 13.43 15.49 12.33
C PRO A 138 14.65 16.37 12.65
N GLU A 139 15.57 16.55 11.69
CA GLU A 139 16.73 17.41 11.78
C GLU A 139 16.43 18.88 11.42
N ASN A 140 15.15 19.22 11.30
CA ASN A 140 14.65 20.56 10.96
C ASN A 140 15.07 21.06 9.56
N GLU A 141 15.21 20.15 8.60
CA GLU A 141 15.44 20.52 7.21
C GLU A 141 14.14 20.60 6.42
N PRO A 142 14.03 21.56 5.48
CA PRO A 142 12.82 21.74 4.71
C PRO A 142 12.60 20.56 3.73
N ILE A 143 11.37 20.03 3.73
CA ILE A 143 10.89 19.08 2.73
C ILE A 143 10.21 19.88 1.62
N VAL A 144 10.75 19.83 0.41
CA VAL A 144 10.14 20.48 -0.76
C VAL A 144 9.39 19.41 -1.56
N PRO A 145 8.05 19.49 -1.68
CA PRO A 145 7.25 18.49 -2.38
C PRO A 145 7.73 18.23 -3.81
N GLY A 146 8.03 16.96 -4.13
CA GLY A 146 8.52 16.53 -5.44
C GLY A 146 10.01 16.78 -5.70
N GLN A 147 10.76 17.40 -4.78
CA GLN A 147 12.16 17.72 -5.02
C GLN A 147 13.08 16.55 -4.64
N LEU A 148 13.92 16.12 -5.58
CA LEU A 148 14.99 15.17 -5.31
C LEU A 148 15.99 15.76 -4.31
N ARG A 149 16.54 14.92 -3.43
CA ARG A 149 17.52 15.32 -2.43
C ARG A 149 18.77 15.94 -3.07
N ARG A 150 19.35 16.90 -2.35
CA ARG A 150 20.57 17.60 -2.76
C ARG A 150 21.76 17.32 -1.83
N ARG A 151 21.64 16.27 -1.01
CA ARG A 151 22.70 15.81 -0.11
C ARG A 151 22.75 14.28 -0.02
N ALA A 152 23.84 13.78 0.57
CA ALA A 152 23.94 12.36 0.89
C ALA A 152 22.95 11.97 1.98
N VAL A 153 22.42 10.75 1.88
CA VAL A 153 21.55 10.15 2.89
C VAL A 153 22.09 8.76 3.27
N ARG A 154 21.83 8.38 4.51
CA ARG A 154 22.13 7.06 5.03
C ARG A 154 20.88 6.52 5.71
N VAL A 155 20.56 5.25 5.44
CA VAL A 155 19.42 4.54 6.03
C VAL A 155 19.94 3.24 6.63
N GLY A 156 20.06 3.20 7.94
CA GLY A 156 20.78 2.10 8.61
C GLY A 156 22.21 2.01 8.10
N GLU A 157 22.61 0.86 7.56
CA GLU A 157 23.94 0.65 6.96
C GLU A 157 23.99 1.04 5.47
N HIS A 158 22.85 1.22 4.81
CA HIS A 158 22.81 1.60 3.41
C HIS A 158 23.18 3.08 3.22
N VAL A 159 24.15 3.33 2.34
CA VAL A 159 24.51 4.68 1.86
C VAL A 159 23.95 4.82 0.46
N GLY A 160 22.94 5.67 0.31
CA GLY A 160 22.36 5.95 -1.01
C GLY A 160 23.37 6.46 -2.03
N PRO A 161 23.04 6.43 -3.33
CA PRO A 161 23.91 6.97 -4.38
C PRO A 161 24.22 8.46 -4.14
N ALA A 162 25.30 8.95 -4.76
CA ALA A 162 25.62 10.37 -4.75
C ALA A 162 24.38 11.17 -5.20
N PHE A 163 24.04 12.24 -4.50
CA PHE A 163 22.80 13.00 -4.81
C PHE A 163 22.75 13.48 -6.27
N ALA A 164 23.90 13.91 -6.82
CA ALA A 164 24.01 14.31 -8.22
C ALA A 164 23.74 13.16 -9.22
N SER A 165 23.86 11.91 -8.76
CA SER A 165 23.62 10.71 -9.59
C SER A 165 22.20 10.15 -9.44
N VAL A 166 21.39 10.63 -8.50
CA VAL A 166 20.01 10.17 -8.29
C VAL A 166 19.18 10.19 -9.58
N PRO A 167 19.20 11.27 -10.40
CA PRO A 167 18.47 11.30 -11.67
C PRO A 167 18.90 10.18 -12.64
N VAL A 168 20.19 9.85 -12.69
CA VAL A 168 20.71 8.79 -13.58
C VAL A 168 20.28 7.41 -13.13
N PHE A 169 20.23 7.16 -11.80
CA PHE A 169 19.69 5.91 -11.26
C PHE A 169 18.17 5.80 -11.49
N LEU A 170 17.41 6.88 -11.30
CA LEU A 170 15.98 6.90 -11.61
C LEU A 170 15.72 6.66 -13.10
N GLN A 171 16.51 7.25 -13.98
CA GLN A 171 16.39 7.02 -15.43
C GLN A 171 16.70 5.55 -15.80
N ARG A 172 17.71 4.92 -15.17
CA ARG A 172 18.01 3.49 -15.37
C ARG A 172 16.89 2.61 -14.85
N TRP A 173 16.34 2.91 -13.66
CA TRP A 173 15.18 2.25 -13.07
C TRP A 173 13.97 2.34 -14.01
N ALA A 174 13.64 3.54 -14.48
CA ALA A 174 12.55 3.80 -15.41
C ALA A 174 12.70 3.07 -16.72
N SER A 175 13.88 3.16 -17.34
CA SER A 175 14.16 2.52 -18.62
C SER A 175 14.06 0.99 -18.56
N PHE A 176 14.32 0.40 -17.40
CA PHE A 176 14.24 -1.05 -17.25
C PHE A 176 12.82 -1.52 -16.92
N TYR A 177 12.19 -0.94 -15.88
CA TYR A 177 10.88 -1.38 -15.42
C TYR A 177 9.73 -0.83 -16.27
N GLY A 178 9.91 0.30 -16.92
CA GLY A 178 8.93 0.91 -17.82
C GLY A 178 8.68 0.14 -19.12
N HIS A 179 9.49 -0.88 -19.44
CA HIS A 179 9.15 -1.83 -20.47
C HIS A 179 7.96 -2.66 -19.99
N VAL A 180 6.81 -2.43 -20.60
CA VAL A 180 5.52 -3.01 -20.20
C VAL A 180 5.64 -4.53 -20.10
N ARG A 181 5.73 -5.02 -18.89
CA ARG A 181 5.56 -6.42 -18.55
C ARG A 181 4.08 -6.64 -18.22
N ARG A 182 3.55 -7.76 -18.64
CA ARG A 182 2.15 -8.14 -18.37
C ARG A 182 2.14 -9.47 -17.62
N GLY A 183 1.02 -9.75 -16.97
CA GLY A 183 0.86 -10.99 -16.22
C GLY A 183 1.82 -11.09 -15.04
N GLU A 184 2.27 -12.29 -14.79
CA GLU A 184 3.11 -12.67 -13.65
C GLU A 184 4.44 -11.90 -13.60
N ALA A 185 5.05 -11.68 -14.76
CA ALA A 185 6.31 -10.95 -14.86
C ALA A 185 6.19 -9.48 -14.39
N ALA A 186 5.01 -8.86 -14.53
CA ALA A 186 4.76 -7.52 -14.01
C ALA A 186 4.74 -7.50 -12.48
N LEU A 187 4.20 -8.53 -11.82
CA LEU A 187 4.16 -8.64 -10.36
C LEU A 187 5.57 -8.86 -9.77
N VAL A 188 6.37 -9.70 -10.42
CA VAL A 188 7.79 -9.91 -10.05
C VAL A 188 8.58 -8.60 -10.24
N ALA A 189 8.38 -7.91 -11.36
CA ALA A 189 9.04 -6.64 -11.66
C ALA A 189 8.62 -5.53 -10.67
N MET A 190 7.35 -5.47 -10.28
CA MET A 190 6.83 -4.53 -9.27
C MET A 190 7.55 -4.71 -7.93
N ALA A 191 7.69 -5.95 -7.45
CA ALA A 191 8.37 -6.22 -6.19
C ALA A 191 9.87 -5.84 -6.26
N ALA A 192 10.56 -6.14 -7.36
CA ALA A 192 11.95 -5.74 -7.58
C ALA A 192 12.08 -4.21 -7.68
N ALA A 193 11.18 -3.55 -8.41
CA ALA A 193 11.17 -2.09 -8.58
C ALA A 193 10.99 -1.36 -7.24
N HIS A 194 10.15 -1.87 -6.34
CA HIS A 194 10.00 -1.33 -4.98
C HIS A 194 11.34 -1.30 -4.25
N GLN A 195 12.06 -2.42 -4.22
CA GLN A 195 13.34 -2.50 -3.53
C GLN A 195 14.39 -1.59 -4.17
N ARG A 196 14.49 -1.57 -5.49
CA ARG A 196 15.46 -0.73 -6.19
C ARG A 196 15.15 0.78 -6.07
N LEU A 197 13.89 1.16 -5.94
CA LEU A 197 13.51 2.54 -5.61
C LEU A 197 13.89 2.88 -4.17
N SER A 198 13.72 1.92 -3.23
CA SER A 198 14.22 2.03 -1.86
C SER A 198 15.73 2.29 -1.83
N TRP A 199 16.48 1.52 -2.59
CA TRP A 199 17.92 1.64 -2.68
C TRP A 199 18.38 3.01 -3.23
N ILE A 200 17.70 3.56 -4.22
CA ILE A 200 17.98 4.90 -4.77
C ILE A 200 17.76 5.98 -3.72
N HIS A 201 16.72 5.85 -2.93
CA HIS A 201 16.34 6.78 -1.85
C HIS A 201 16.32 8.24 -2.34
N PRO A 202 15.43 8.60 -3.28
CA PRO A 202 15.54 9.84 -4.05
C PRO A 202 15.24 11.12 -3.28
N PHE A 203 14.55 11.07 -2.15
CA PHE A 203 14.11 12.24 -1.39
C PHE A 203 14.84 12.40 -0.07
N ILE A 204 14.71 13.58 0.54
CA ILE A 204 15.28 13.86 1.86
C ILE A 204 14.49 13.17 2.97
N ASP A 205 13.17 13.02 2.80
CA ASP A 205 12.24 12.29 3.67
C ASP A 205 11.10 11.71 2.83
N GLY A 206 10.30 10.82 3.41
CA GLY A 206 9.11 10.24 2.80
C GLY A 206 9.34 9.12 1.79
N ASN A 207 10.58 8.67 1.60
CA ASN A 207 10.90 7.62 0.63
C ASN A 207 10.08 6.35 0.84
N GLY A 208 9.95 5.86 2.07
CA GLY A 208 9.17 4.67 2.40
C GLY A 208 7.69 4.81 2.00
N ARG A 209 7.07 5.95 2.32
CA ARG A 209 5.66 6.24 1.97
C ARG A 209 5.47 6.33 0.45
N VAL A 210 6.40 7.01 -0.24
CA VAL A 210 6.37 7.12 -1.71
C VAL A 210 6.46 5.76 -2.38
N MET A 211 7.39 4.89 -1.95
CA MET A 211 7.53 3.55 -2.51
C MET A 211 6.26 2.71 -2.30
N ARG A 212 5.67 2.78 -1.12
CA ARG A 212 4.45 2.03 -0.81
C ARG A 212 3.24 2.56 -1.57
N LEU A 213 3.09 3.89 -1.70
CA LEU A 213 2.07 4.50 -2.57
C LEU A 213 2.30 4.11 -4.03
N HIS A 214 3.53 4.16 -4.52
CA HIS A 214 3.88 3.71 -5.88
C HIS A 214 3.45 2.25 -6.10
N THR A 215 3.83 1.35 -5.19
CA THR A 215 3.49 -0.08 -5.31
C THR A 215 1.98 -0.31 -5.29
N HIS A 216 1.24 0.36 -4.39
CA HIS A 216 -0.21 0.27 -4.32
C HIS A 216 -0.86 0.78 -5.61
N THR A 217 -0.47 1.97 -6.07
CA THR A 217 -1.01 2.57 -7.30
C THR A 217 -0.68 1.72 -8.53
N LEU A 218 0.52 1.13 -8.58
CA LEU A 218 0.92 0.23 -9.67
C LEU A 218 0.08 -1.04 -9.71
N LEU A 219 -0.19 -1.68 -8.56
CA LEU A 219 -1.08 -2.84 -8.48
C LEU A 219 -2.50 -2.51 -8.94
N SER A 220 -2.98 -1.30 -8.63
CA SER A 220 -4.28 -0.80 -9.12
C SER A 220 -4.25 -0.58 -10.63
N ALA A 221 -3.24 0.11 -11.16
CA ALA A 221 -3.09 0.39 -12.59
C ALA A 221 -2.85 -0.87 -13.45
N LEU A 222 -2.28 -1.92 -12.87
CA LEU A 222 -2.13 -3.24 -13.49
C LEU A 222 -3.43 -4.07 -13.44
N GLY A 223 -4.48 -3.59 -12.75
CA GLY A 223 -5.77 -4.26 -12.63
C GLY A 223 -5.82 -5.38 -11.58
N TYR A 224 -4.83 -5.47 -10.67
CA TYR A 224 -4.80 -6.53 -9.67
C TYR A 224 -5.47 -6.17 -8.35
N SER A 225 -5.43 -4.91 -7.92
CA SER A 225 -6.02 -4.55 -6.62
C SER A 225 -7.43 -3.98 -6.72
N GLY A 226 -7.74 -3.24 -7.78
CA GLY A 226 -8.99 -2.50 -7.90
C GLY A 226 -9.30 -1.62 -6.68
N GLY A 227 -8.28 -1.22 -5.91
CA GLY A 227 -8.45 -0.50 -4.64
C GLY A 227 -9.01 -1.34 -3.49
N LEU A 228 -9.13 -2.68 -3.66
CA LEU A 228 -9.73 -3.57 -2.66
C LEU A 228 -8.72 -4.21 -1.71
N TRP A 229 -7.46 -4.20 -2.05
CA TRP A 229 -6.40 -4.72 -1.20
C TRP A 229 -5.06 -4.04 -1.48
N SER A 230 -4.14 -4.17 -0.54
CA SER A 230 -2.80 -3.61 -0.63
C SER A 230 -1.84 -4.44 0.21
N PRO A 231 -0.54 -4.53 -0.14
CA PRO A 231 0.46 -5.20 0.69
C PRO A 231 0.79 -4.46 1.99
N LEU A 232 0.36 -3.21 2.16
CA LEU A 232 0.76 -2.33 3.27
C LEU A 232 0.43 -2.91 4.65
N ARG A 233 -0.75 -3.52 4.81
CA ARG A 233 -1.12 -4.20 6.06
C ARG A 233 -0.17 -5.35 6.37
N GLY A 234 0.19 -6.15 5.37
CA GLY A 234 1.14 -7.25 5.52
C GLY A 234 2.53 -6.76 5.91
N PHE A 235 3.05 -5.74 5.23
CA PHE A 235 4.32 -5.10 5.59
C PHE A 235 4.32 -4.58 7.03
N ALA A 236 3.24 -3.93 7.46
CA ALA A 236 3.11 -3.39 8.82
C ALA A 236 2.96 -4.48 9.90
N ARG A 237 2.45 -5.67 9.56
CA ARG A 237 2.38 -6.82 10.49
C ARG A 237 3.71 -7.55 10.62
N SER A 238 4.60 -7.39 9.67
CA SER A 238 5.93 -7.99 9.64
C SER A 238 7.03 -6.95 9.42
N THR A 239 6.93 -5.79 10.10
CA THR A 239 7.81 -4.63 9.89
C THR A 239 9.29 -4.98 9.99
N ASP A 240 9.68 -5.79 10.99
CA ASP A 240 11.07 -6.19 11.17
C ASP A 240 11.58 -7.03 9.99
N LYS A 241 10.76 -7.97 9.50
CA LYS A 241 11.08 -8.79 8.32
C LYS A 241 11.13 -7.94 7.05
N TYR A 242 10.21 -6.98 6.91
CA TYR A 242 10.18 -6.03 5.80
C TYR A 242 11.49 -5.25 5.70
N TYR A 243 11.94 -4.65 6.82
CA TYR A 243 13.19 -3.89 6.84
C TYR A 243 14.44 -4.77 6.70
N ALA A 244 14.44 -5.95 7.32
CA ALA A 244 15.55 -6.89 7.20
C ALA A 244 15.77 -7.32 5.74
N LEU A 245 14.71 -7.70 5.02
CA LEU A 245 14.82 -8.12 3.63
C LEU A 245 15.13 -6.96 2.67
N LEU A 246 14.64 -5.74 2.96
CA LEU A 246 15.07 -4.55 2.23
C LEU A 246 16.58 -4.32 2.37
N ALA A 247 17.08 -4.37 3.59
CA ALA A 247 18.50 -4.18 3.89
C ALA A 247 19.38 -5.31 3.32
N ASP A 248 18.92 -6.56 3.39
CA ASP A 248 19.63 -7.70 2.79
C ASP A 248 19.79 -7.52 1.26
N ALA A 249 18.75 -7.02 0.59
CA ALA A 249 18.77 -6.79 -0.87
C ALA A 249 19.62 -5.56 -1.28
N ASP A 250 20.08 -4.75 -0.32
CA ASP A 250 21.09 -3.71 -0.52
C ASP A 250 22.53 -4.28 -0.48
N SER A 251 22.70 -5.52 -0.02
CA SER A 251 24.01 -6.13 0.17
C SER A 251 24.72 -6.37 -1.16
N LEU A 252 26.06 -6.27 -1.12
CA LEU A 252 26.90 -6.63 -2.26
C LEU A 252 26.81 -8.15 -2.56
N ARG A 253 27.03 -8.51 -3.80
CA ARG A 253 27.10 -9.88 -4.27
C ARG A 253 28.16 -10.68 -3.47
N ARG A 254 27.79 -11.88 -3.03
CA ARG A 254 28.59 -12.73 -2.13
C ARG A 254 29.45 -13.76 -2.87
N GLY A 255 29.63 -13.65 -4.18
CA GLY A 255 30.43 -14.58 -4.99
C GLY A 255 29.75 -14.96 -6.31
N ASP A 256 30.33 -15.91 -7.03
CA ASP A 256 29.88 -16.26 -8.39
C ASP A 256 28.53 -16.98 -8.43
N LEU A 257 28.14 -17.63 -7.34
CA LEU A 257 26.84 -18.30 -7.21
C LEU A 257 25.70 -17.36 -6.84
N ASP A 258 26.01 -16.11 -6.46
CA ASP A 258 25.05 -15.08 -6.11
C ASP A 258 24.62 -14.19 -7.30
N GLY A 259 24.59 -14.78 -8.48
CA GLY A 259 24.14 -14.10 -9.68
C GLY A 259 25.19 -13.19 -10.34
N ARG A 260 24.67 -12.25 -11.14
CA ARG A 260 25.47 -11.25 -11.84
C ARG A 260 25.06 -9.84 -11.41
N GLY A 261 25.99 -8.93 -11.43
CA GLY A 261 25.79 -7.55 -11.00
C GLY A 261 26.57 -7.22 -9.74
N ASN A 262 26.30 -6.07 -9.17
CA ASN A 262 27.01 -5.54 -8.00
C ASN A 262 26.36 -5.98 -6.68
N LEU A 263 25.02 -6.09 -6.68
CA LEU A 263 24.23 -6.46 -5.51
C LEU A 263 23.87 -7.96 -5.52
N SER A 264 23.48 -8.47 -4.35
CA SER A 264 23.06 -9.86 -4.17
C SER A 264 21.76 -10.16 -4.93
N GLU A 265 21.82 -11.11 -5.87
CA GLU A 265 20.63 -11.63 -6.55
C GLU A 265 19.79 -12.53 -5.63
N GLN A 266 20.45 -13.32 -4.77
CA GLN A 266 19.74 -14.19 -3.80
C GLN A 266 18.90 -13.37 -2.83
N ALA A 267 19.45 -12.26 -2.34
CA ALA A 267 18.71 -11.36 -1.47
C ALA A 267 17.55 -10.65 -2.20
N LEU A 268 17.74 -10.27 -3.46
CA LEU A 268 16.65 -9.75 -4.29
C LEU A 268 15.54 -10.79 -4.50
N ILE A 269 15.88 -12.04 -4.74
CA ILE A 269 14.91 -13.15 -4.85
C ILE A 269 14.13 -13.30 -3.54
N ALA A 270 14.80 -13.32 -2.41
CA ALA A 270 14.16 -13.42 -1.09
C ALA A 270 13.21 -12.25 -0.81
N TRP A 271 13.58 -11.04 -1.22
CA TRP A 271 12.71 -9.88 -1.15
C TRP A 271 11.47 -10.03 -2.03
N ILE A 272 11.63 -10.40 -3.30
CA ILE A 272 10.51 -10.57 -4.24
C ILE A 272 9.56 -11.65 -3.72
N ASP A 273 10.09 -12.78 -3.26
CA ASP A 273 9.33 -13.89 -2.70
C ASP A 273 8.47 -13.44 -1.51
N TYR A 274 9.08 -12.69 -0.58
CA TYR A 274 8.36 -12.10 0.56
C TYR A 274 7.24 -11.14 0.14
N VAL A 275 7.46 -10.29 -0.85
CA VAL A 275 6.44 -9.36 -1.34
C VAL A 275 5.28 -10.11 -1.97
N LEU A 276 5.54 -11.13 -2.78
CA LEU A 276 4.50 -11.96 -3.40
C LEU A 276 3.70 -12.74 -2.35
N ASP A 277 4.37 -13.32 -1.34
CA ASP A 277 3.69 -13.99 -0.22
C ASP A 277 2.81 -13.00 0.57
N THR A 278 3.32 -11.79 0.80
CA THR A 278 2.55 -10.74 1.47
C THR A 278 1.32 -10.36 0.65
N CYS A 279 1.45 -10.20 -0.65
CA CYS A 279 0.31 -9.93 -1.53
C CYS A 279 -0.72 -11.06 -1.50
N LEU A 280 -0.28 -12.33 -1.58
CA LEU A 280 -1.15 -13.50 -1.48
C LEU A 280 -1.91 -13.54 -0.15
N ASP A 281 -1.23 -13.30 0.98
CA ASP A 281 -1.87 -13.18 2.30
C ASP A 281 -2.96 -12.09 2.30
N GLN A 282 -2.68 -10.91 1.71
CA GLN A 282 -3.63 -9.81 1.70
C GLN A 282 -4.83 -10.05 0.77
N VAL A 283 -4.62 -10.64 -0.40
CA VAL A 283 -5.72 -11.03 -1.29
C VAL A 283 -6.61 -12.09 -0.62
N THR A 284 -6.00 -13.11 -0.01
CA THR A 284 -6.72 -14.15 0.71
C THR A 284 -7.51 -13.57 1.88
N PHE A 285 -6.90 -12.66 2.65
CA PHE A 285 -7.58 -11.98 3.74
C PHE A 285 -8.81 -11.20 3.24
N MET A 286 -8.65 -10.42 2.16
CA MET A 286 -9.76 -9.64 1.61
C MET A 286 -10.84 -10.51 0.97
N SER A 287 -10.47 -11.61 0.32
CA SER A 287 -11.44 -12.61 -0.18
C SER A 287 -12.31 -13.15 0.95
N GLY A 288 -11.69 -13.49 2.08
CA GLY A 288 -12.43 -13.93 3.27
C GLY A 288 -13.27 -12.84 3.92
N MET A 289 -12.82 -11.57 3.83
CA MET A 289 -13.59 -10.43 4.35
C MET A 289 -14.82 -10.12 3.49
N LEU A 290 -14.74 -10.31 2.18
CA LEU A 290 -15.81 -10.06 1.21
C LEU A 290 -16.67 -11.30 0.93
N ASP A 291 -16.43 -12.40 1.63
CA ASP A 291 -17.29 -13.58 1.55
C ASP A 291 -18.64 -13.33 2.22
N PHE A 292 -19.69 -13.16 1.41
CA PHE A 292 -21.05 -12.89 1.87
C PHE A 292 -21.63 -14.01 2.71
N ALA A 293 -21.24 -15.26 2.47
CA ALA A 293 -21.73 -16.40 3.24
C ALA A 293 -21.29 -16.32 4.71
N SER A 294 -20.04 -15.91 4.95
CA SER A 294 -19.51 -15.70 6.31
C SER A 294 -19.90 -14.35 6.92
N MET A 295 -20.23 -13.35 6.11
CA MET A 295 -20.55 -12.00 6.57
C MET A 295 -21.77 -11.98 7.48
N LYS A 296 -22.82 -12.73 7.15
CA LYS A 296 -24.02 -12.88 7.97
C LYS A 296 -23.68 -13.32 9.39
N ALA A 297 -22.91 -14.39 9.51
CA ALA A 297 -22.49 -14.93 10.82
C ALA A 297 -21.61 -13.94 11.60
N ARG A 298 -20.77 -13.16 10.91
CA ARG A 298 -19.91 -12.12 11.52
C ARG A 298 -20.72 -10.94 12.04
N ILE A 299 -21.71 -10.46 11.28
CA ILE A 299 -22.64 -9.41 11.74
C ILE A 299 -23.39 -9.90 12.98
N GLU A 300 -23.90 -11.12 12.95
CA GLU A 300 -24.60 -11.73 14.09
C GLU A 300 -23.70 -11.84 15.33
N ALA A 301 -22.47 -12.32 15.16
CA ALA A 301 -21.49 -12.38 16.25
C ALA A 301 -21.15 -10.99 16.81
N CYS A 302 -21.00 -9.99 15.95
CA CYS A 302 -20.74 -8.61 16.35
C CYS A 302 -21.91 -8.05 17.19
N LEU A 303 -23.16 -8.20 16.74
CA LEU A 303 -24.33 -7.74 17.47
C LEU A 303 -24.50 -8.43 18.82
N VAL A 304 -24.22 -9.74 18.89
CA VAL A 304 -24.25 -10.50 20.15
C VAL A 304 -23.14 -10.01 21.10
N PHE A 305 -21.96 -9.70 20.59
CA PHE A 305 -20.87 -9.17 21.39
C PHE A 305 -21.21 -7.77 21.93
N GLU A 306 -21.64 -6.84 21.07
CA GLU A 306 -22.06 -5.49 21.45
C GLU A 306 -23.18 -5.50 22.50
N ALA A 307 -24.20 -6.33 22.30
CA ALA A 307 -25.29 -6.48 23.27
C ALA A 307 -24.81 -6.96 24.65
N ARG A 308 -23.72 -7.73 24.72
CA ARG A 308 -23.13 -8.19 25.98
C ARG A 308 -22.28 -7.11 26.67
N VAL A 309 -21.56 -6.29 25.88
CA VAL A 309 -20.60 -5.31 26.41
C VAL A 309 -21.31 -4.01 26.80
N GLU A 310 -22.18 -3.51 25.96
CA GLU A 310 -22.77 -2.17 26.13
C GLU A 310 -24.21 -2.15 26.69
N LYS A 311 -24.84 -3.30 26.92
CA LYS A 311 -26.23 -3.46 27.42
C LYS A 311 -27.33 -2.69 26.65
N SER A 312 -26.94 -1.88 25.65
CA SER A 312 -27.82 -0.98 24.89
C SER A 312 -27.76 -1.20 23.37
N ALA A 313 -26.78 -1.93 22.90
CA ALA A 313 -26.53 -2.05 21.47
C ALA A 313 -27.48 -3.03 20.79
N GLY A 314 -27.65 -2.77 19.52
CA GLY A 314 -28.40 -3.44 18.48
C GLY A 314 -29.10 -4.76 18.86
N ARG A 315 -30.39 -4.68 19.00
CA ARG A 315 -31.19 -5.87 19.28
C ARG A 315 -31.03 -6.87 18.14
N GLN A 316 -31.15 -8.15 18.46
CA GLN A 316 -31.14 -9.24 17.46
C GLN A 316 -32.17 -8.98 16.33
N GLU A 317 -33.19 -8.21 16.60
CA GLU A 317 -34.18 -7.70 15.63
C GLU A 317 -33.56 -6.84 14.52
N SER A 318 -32.50 -6.08 14.82
CA SER A 318 -31.79 -5.25 13.83
C SER A 318 -31.03 -6.06 12.79
N LEU A 319 -30.78 -7.34 13.05
CA LEU A 319 -30.00 -8.23 12.18
C LEU A 319 -30.60 -8.31 10.76
N ARG A 320 -31.93 -8.36 10.65
CA ARG A 320 -32.61 -8.43 9.35
C ARG A 320 -32.42 -7.16 8.53
N GLY A 321 -32.58 -5.99 9.15
CA GLY A 321 -32.35 -4.72 8.48
C GLY A 321 -30.90 -4.57 8.00
N LEU A 322 -29.95 -5.00 8.84
CA LEU A 322 -28.53 -5.00 8.47
C LEU A 322 -28.23 -5.98 7.36
N HIS A 323 -28.79 -7.19 7.36
CA HIS A 323 -28.64 -8.13 6.27
C HIS A 323 -29.21 -7.60 4.96
N TYR A 324 -30.37 -6.93 5.01
CA TYR A 324 -30.96 -6.33 3.83
C TYR A 324 -30.08 -5.23 3.26
N LEU A 325 -29.58 -4.29 4.10
CA LEU A 325 -28.65 -3.25 3.68
C LEU A 325 -27.38 -3.82 3.03
N PHE A 326 -26.84 -4.89 3.60
CA PHE A 326 -25.65 -5.53 3.03
C PHE A 326 -25.92 -6.23 1.70
N LEU A 327 -27.09 -6.85 1.54
CA LEU A 327 -27.42 -7.60 0.33
C LEU A 327 -27.91 -6.69 -0.82
N SER A 328 -28.61 -5.60 -0.50
CA SER A 328 -29.09 -4.67 -1.52
C SER A 328 -28.02 -3.70 -2.02
N GLY A 329 -27.04 -3.36 -1.16
CA GLY A 329 -26.06 -2.33 -1.46
C GLY A 329 -26.67 -0.92 -1.64
N GLU A 330 -27.93 -0.74 -1.23
CA GLU A 330 -28.68 0.50 -1.35
C GLU A 330 -28.97 1.12 0.02
N ASP A 331 -29.14 2.43 0.05
CA ASP A 331 -29.59 3.15 1.23
C ASP A 331 -31.02 2.73 1.60
N MET A 332 -31.23 2.57 2.89
CA MET A 332 -32.55 2.24 3.45
C MET A 332 -33.07 3.40 4.29
N THR A 333 -34.32 3.79 4.11
CA THR A 333 -34.94 4.80 4.99
C THR A 333 -35.12 4.23 6.41
N ARG A 334 -35.19 5.13 7.40
CA ARG A 334 -35.46 4.71 8.79
C ARG A 334 -36.77 3.94 8.92
N GLY A 335 -37.78 4.29 8.11
CA GLY A 335 -39.08 3.61 8.08
C GLY A 335 -38.96 2.18 7.54
N ASP A 336 -38.23 2.01 6.44
CA ASP A 336 -38.03 0.69 5.82
C ASP A 336 -37.19 -0.21 6.74
N PHE A 337 -36.16 0.34 7.39
CA PHE A 337 -35.38 -0.40 8.37
C PHE A 337 -36.25 -0.87 9.56
N THR A 338 -37.12 0.00 10.08
CA THR A 338 -38.06 -0.34 11.15
C THR A 338 -39.02 -1.46 10.68
N THR A 339 -39.57 -1.37 9.48
CA THR A 339 -40.44 -2.38 8.90
C THR A 339 -39.71 -3.72 8.74
N ALA A 340 -38.49 -3.71 8.21
CA ALA A 340 -37.67 -4.92 8.03
C ALA A 340 -37.33 -5.62 9.36
N THR A 341 -37.22 -4.84 10.45
CA THR A 341 -36.90 -5.37 11.79
C THR A 341 -38.12 -5.86 12.55
N THR A 342 -39.31 -5.32 12.30
CA THR A 342 -40.54 -5.63 13.05
C THR A 342 -41.44 -6.68 12.40
N THR A 343 -41.29 -6.96 11.09
CA THR A 343 -42.11 -7.95 10.38
C THR A 343 -41.67 -9.39 10.74
N PRO A 344 -42.57 -10.24 11.26
CA PRO A 344 -42.23 -11.63 11.53
C PRO A 344 -41.91 -12.37 10.22
N PRO A 345 -41.09 -13.46 10.27
CA PRO A 345 -40.82 -14.26 9.09
C PRO A 345 -42.14 -14.82 8.55
N THR A 346 -42.42 -14.59 7.27
CA THR A 346 -43.46 -15.33 6.58
C THR A 346 -43.06 -16.80 6.58
N SER A 347 -43.82 -17.62 7.28
CA SER A 347 -43.71 -19.09 7.26
C SER A 347 -43.93 -19.59 5.83
N THR A 348 -42.88 -20.01 5.17
CA THR A 348 -42.94 -20.90 3.99
C THR A 348 -42.53 -22.28 4.39
#